data_bd80b44ccf3b156282a138f575fb2e5c
#
_entry.id   bd80b44ccf3b156282a138f575fb2e5c
#
_cell.length_a   1.000
_cell.length_b   1.000
_cell.length_c   1.000
_cell.angle_alpha   90.00
_cell.angle_beta   90.00
_cell.angle_gamma   90.00
#
_symmetry.space_group_name_H-M   'P 1'
#
loop_
_entity.id
_entity.type
_entity.pdbx_description
1 polymer ?
#
loop_
_entity_poly.entity_id
_entity_poly.type
_entity_poly.pdbx_seq_one_letter_code
_entity_poly.pdbx_strand_id
1 'polypeptide(L)'
;MKLLIEAAIIDLGSNTNTLLPQKVVIADLGCSTGPNALALVSIAIKAIQSYCLQLQQPSPELLVFLNDLPDNDFNMVVKSLVTLRQSKKPLVMIGVTPGSFYERLFTSSSLHLVCSSSSLQWLSKVLSVMASEGVIDKEKFNSFYMPMYGPSNEELKEIIHEEGSFSIREMLVHDFTGGINKELITPAWTANQLRAVFEQILVQHFGDLMDDFVKTSERCWSVEGRLHDELARLAMLTVSVSKA
;
A
#
# COMPACT_ATOMS: atom_id res chain seq x y z
N MET A 1 7.63 -6.86 -5.09
CA MET A 1 6.18 -6.91 -5.41
C MET A 1 5.86 -7.86 -6.57
N LYS A 2 6.43 -7.70 -7.78
CA LYS A 2 6.13 -8.55 -8.95
C LYS A 2 6.24 -10.05 -8.65
N LEU A 3 7.36 -10.51 -8.11
CA LEU A 3 7.59 -11.93 -7.77
C LEU A 3 6.55 -12.49 -6.77
N LEU A 4 6.10 -11.68 -5.83
CA LEU A 4 5.08 -12.10 -4.85
C LEU A 4 3.70 -12.27 -5.51
N ILE A 5 3.34 -11.39 -6.44
CA ILE A 5 2.10 -11.50 -7.20
C ILE A 5 2.14 -12.73 -8.11
N GLU A 6 3.26 -12.98 -8.79
CA GLU A 6 3.45 -14.17 -9.63
C GLU A 6 3.32 -15.46 -8.80
N ALA A 7 3.95 -15.52 -7.62
CA ALA A 7 3.82 -16.65 -6.70
C ALA A 7 2.38 -16.88 -6.25
N ALA A 8 1.66 -15.81 -5.84
CA ALA A 8 0.27 -15.89 -5.42
C ALA A 8 -0.67 -16.41 -6.52
N ILE A 9 -0.39 -16.08 -7.79
CA ILE A 9 -1.18 -16.57 -8.92
C ILE A 9 -0.89 -18.05 -9.19
N ILE A 10 0.34 -18.50 -9.04
CA ILE A 10 0.71 -19.92 -9.14
C ILE A 10 -0.01 -20.69 -8.03
N ASP A 11 0.00 -20.21 -6.79
CA ASP A 11 -0.69 -20.82 -5.67
C ASP A 11 -2.21 -20.91 -5.88
N LEU A 12 -2.81 -19.83 -6.42
CA LEU A 12 -4.22 -19.80 -6.77
C LEU A 12 -4.56 -20.89 -7.80
N GLY A 13 -3.73 -21.06 -8.82
CA GLY A 13 -3.89 -22.12 -9.83
C GLY A 13 -3.68 -23.50 -9.26
N SER A 14 -2.69 -23.71 -8.39
CA SER A 14 -2.37 -24.99 -7.79
C SER A 14 -3.49 -25.50 -6.87
N ASN A 15 -4.15 -24.60 -6.16
CA ASN A 15 -5.28 -24.92 -5.28
C ASN A 15 -6.56 -25.31 -6.06
N THR A 16 -6.62 -25.04 -7.36
CA THR A 16 -7.77 -25.31 -8.25
C THR A 16 -7.43 -26.33 -9.34
N ASN A 17 -6.59 -27.32 -9.06
CA ASN A 17 -6.14 -28.34 -10.02
C ASN A 17 -5.35 -27.76 -11.21
N THR A 18 -4.50 -26.79 -10.98
CA THR A 18 -3.67 -26.08 -11.98
C THR A 18 -4.41 -25.16 -12.95
N LEU A 19 -5.74 -25.08 -12.87
CA LEU A 19 -6.54 -24.18 -13.68
C LEU A 19 -7.01 -22.97 -12.86
N LEU A 20 -6.89 -21.76 -13.40
CA LEU A 20 -7.50 -20.60 -12.79
C LEU A 20 -9.03 -20.65 -12.93
N PRO A 21 -9.79 -20.09 -11.96
CA PRO A 21 -11.23 -19.93 -12.09
C PRO A 21 -11.60 -19.16 -13.37
N GLN A 22 -12.79 -19.42 -13.95
CA GLN A 22 -13.26 -18.68 -15.13
C GLN A 22 -13.33 -17.17 -14.90
N LYS A 23 -13.50 -16.77 -13.64
CA LYS A 23 -13.51 -15.37 -13.18
C LYS A 23 -12.54 -15.20 -12.02
N VAL A 24 -11.64 -14.23 -12.12
CA VAL A 24 -10.73 -13.86 -11.05
C VAL A 24 -11.06 -12.44 -10.58
N VAL A 25 -11.28 -12.30 -9.28
CA VAL A 25 -11.61 -11.03 -8.62
C VAL A 25 -10.39 -10.57 -7.83
N ILE A 26 -9.94 -9.36 -8.12
CA ILE A 26 -8.75 -8.74 -7.55
C ILE A 26 -9.19 -7.48 -6.80
N ALA A 27 -8.67 -7.25 -5.61
CA ALA A 27 -8.80 -5.97 -4.92
C ALA A 27 -7.41 -5.34 -4.71
N ASP A 28 -7.30 -4.06 -4.99
CA ASP A 28 -6.15 -3.22 -4.61
C ASP A 28 -6.59 -2.27 -3.51
N LEU A 29 -6.06 -2.47 -2.30
CA LEU A 29 -6.43 -1.74 -1.09
C LEU A 29 -5.49 -0.57 -0.87
N GLY A 30 -6.03 0.65 -0.86
CA GLY A 30 -5.26 1.88 -0.79
C GLY A 30 -4.59 2.21 -2.12
N CYS A 31 -5.38 2.25 -3.19
CA CYS A 31 -4.87 2.44 -4.56
C CYS A 31 -4.30 3.84 -4.83
N SER A 32 -4.64 4.85 -4.02
CA SER A 32 -4.30 6.27 -4.24
C SER A 32 -4.81 6.81 -5.59
N THR A 33 -4.39 8.02 -5.98
CA THR A 33 -4.79 8.71 -7.22
C THR A 33 -3.69 8.75 -8.28
N GLY A 34 -2.45 8.47 -7.89
CA GLY A 34 -1.27 8.66 -8.73
C GLY A 34 -1.12 7.64 -9.85
N PRO A 35 -0.08 7.77 -10.67
CA PRO A 35 0.23 6.82 -11.75
C PRO A 35 0.45 5.38 -11.24
N ASN A 36 0.77 5.22 -9.97
CA ASN A 36 0.94 3.92 -9.32
C ASN A 36 -0.38 3.22 -9.00
N ALA A 37 -1.52 3.93 -8.99
CA ALA A 37 -2.85 3.36 -8.71
C ALA A 37 -3.19 2.12 -9.55
N LEU A 38 -2.60 2.01 -10.74
CA LEU A 38 -2.83 0.87 -11.64
C LEU A 38 -1.61 -0.04 -11.80
N ALA A 39 -0.50 0.27 -11.15
CA ALA A 39 0.74 -0.47 -11.32
C ALA A 39 0.60 -1.92 -10.83
N LEU A 40 0.07 -2.13 -9.62
CA LEU A 40 -0.13 -3.46 -9.05
C LEU A 40 -1.12 -4.28 -9.87
N VAL A 41 -2.24 -3.66 -10.25
CA VAL A 41 -3.26 -4.29 -11.09
C VAL A 41 -2.68 -4.70 -12.44
N SER A 42 -1.87 -3.84 -13.06
CA SER A 42 -1.20 -4.15 -14.33
C SER A 42 -0.23 -5.33 -14.20
N ILE A 43 0.50 -5.43 -13.09
CA ILE A 43 1.39 -6.55 -12.79
C ILE A 43 0.57 -7.83 -12.63
N ALA A 44 -0.53 -7.80 -11.86
CA ALA A 44 -1.38 -8.95 -11.63
C ALA A 44 -2.03 -9.45 -12.94
N ILE A 45 -2.56 -8.55 -13.77
CA ILE A 45 -3.12 -8.89 -15.08
C ILE A 45 -2.07 -9.58 -15.97
N LYS A 46 -0.87 -9.01 -16.07
CA LYS A 46 0.22 -9.58 -16.88
C LYS A 46 0.65 -10.94 -16.35
N ALA A 47 0.73 -11.12 -15.04
CA ALA A 47 1.11 -12.39 -14.44
C ALA A 47 0.05 -13.48 -14.69
N ILE A 48 -1.25 -13.17 -14.57
CA ILE A 48 -2.34 -14.08 -14.93
C ILE A 48 -2.28 -14.46 -16.41
N GLN A 49 -2.05 -13.50 -17.30
CA GLN A 49 -1.88 -13.77 -18.73
C GLN A 49 -0.71 -14.70 -18.99
N SER A 50 0.45 -14.45 -18.39
CA SER A 50 1.63 -15.28 -18.54
C SER A 50 1.40 -16.71 -18.04
N TYR A 51 0.74 -16.86 -16.88
CA TYR A 51 0.36 -18.14 -16.31
C TYR A 51 -0.57 -18.93 -17.26
N CYS A 52 -1.62 -18.28 -17.77
CA CYS A 52 -2.54 -18.90 -18.72
C CYS A 52 -1.86 -19.33 -20.02
N LEU A 53 -0.93 -18.51 -20.55
CA LEU A 53 -0.17 -18.84 -21.74
C LEU A 53 0.74 -20.06 -21.52
N GLN A 54 1.42 -20.15 -20.39
CA GLN A 54 2.29 -21.28 -20.06
C GLN A 54 1.51 -22.60 -19.98
N LEU A 55 0.30 -22.57 -19.45
CA LEU A 55 -0.54 -23.76 -19.27
C LEU A 55 -1.52 -23.97 -20.44
N GLN A 56 -1.44 -23.16 -21.51
CA GLN A 56 -2.32 -23.21 -22.67
C GLN A 56 -3.82 -23.17 -22.32
N GLN A 57 -4.18 -22.46 -21.23
CA GLN A 57 -5.57 -22.30 -20.81
C GLN A 57 -6.14 -20.94 -21.23
N PRO A 58 -7.45 -20.81 -21.39
CA PRO A 58 -8.08 -19.54 -21.69
C PRO A 58 -7.90 -18.55 -20.53
N SER A 59 -7.69 -17.28 -20.84
CA SER A 59 -7.61 -16.23 -19.81
C SER A 59 -8.96 -16.04 -19.13
N PRO A 60 -9.02 -15.95 -17.79
CA PRO A 60 -10.24 -15.68 -17.06
C PRO A 60 -10.79 -14.27 -17.35
N GLU A 61 -12.08 -14.08 -17.04
CA GLU A 61 -12.63 -12.73 -16.87
C GLU A 61 -12.03 -12.10 -15.59
N LEU A 62 -11.56 -10.86 -15.68
CA LEU A 62 -10.95 -10.17 -14.56
C LEU A 62 -11.89 -9.07 -14.06
N LEU A 63 -12.20 -9.11 -12.76
CA LEU A 63 -12.90 -8.07 -12.06
C LEU A 63 -11.96 -7.46 -11.03
N VAL A 64 -11.69 -6.18 -11.15
CA VAL A 64 -10.75 -5.46 -10.30
C VAL A 64 -11.49 -4.39 -9.51
N PHE A 65 -11.27 -4.36 -8.22
CA PHE A 65 -11.75 -3.31 -7.32
C PHE A 65 -10.56 -2.46 -6.84
N LEU A 66 -10.64 -1.17 -7.08
CA LEU A 66 -9.71 -0.17 -6.60
C LEU A 66 -10.32 0.49 -5.37
N ASN A 67 -9.75 0.24 -4.21
CA ASN A 67 -10.24 0.77 -2.94
C ASN A 67 -9.32 1.87 -2.43
N ASP A 68 -9.93 2.90 -1.89
CA ASP A 68 -9.30 3.90 -1.03
C ASP A 68 -10.37 4.59 -0.18
N LEU A 69 -9.97 5.53 0.68
CA LEU A 69 -10.90 6.33 1.46
C LEU A 69 -11.85 7.14 0.56
N PRO A 70 -13.06 7.49 1.04
CA PRO A 70 -14.06 8.22 0.23
C PRO A 70 -13.56 9.55 -0.35
N ASP A 71 -12.60 10.20 0.32
CA ASP A 71 -12.03 11.49 -0.11
C ASP A 71 -11.00 11.35 -1.22
N ASN A 72 -10.64 10.12 -1.61
CA ASN A 72 -9.73 9.89 -2.73
C ASN A 72 -10.35 10.39 -4.04
N ASP A 73 -9.54 11.03 -4.90
CA ASP A 73 -10.00 11.46 -6.23
C ASP A 73 -10.10 10.27 -7.20
N PHE A 74 -11.17 9.49 -7.06
CA PHE A 74 -11.45 8.38 -7.95
C PHE A 74 -11.66 8.80 -9.42
N ASN A 75 -11.95 10.08 -9.71
CA ASN A 75 -12.04 10.56 -11.08
C ASN A 75 -10.66 10.51 -11.77
N MET A 76 -9.61 10.84 -11.04
CA MET A 76 -8.24 10.70 -11.56
C MET A 76 -7.91 9.23 -11.84
N VAL A 77 -8.27 8.32 -10.93
CA VAL A 77 -8.10 6.89 -11.10
C VAL A 77 -8.86 6.40 -12.33
N VAL A 78 -10.15 6.74 -12.46
CA VAL A 78 -10.99 6.34 -13.59
C VAL A 78 -10.45 6.88 -14.93
N LYS A 79 -9.95 8.10 -14.98
CA LYS A 79 -9.33 8.67 -16.19
C LYS A 79 -8.08 7.87 -16.62
N SER A 80 -7.26 7.42 -15.68
CA SER A 80 -6.07 6.61 -15.99
C SER A 80 -6.42 5.18 -16.47
N LEU A 81 -7.63 4.67 -16.18
CA LEU A 81 -8.11 3.38 -16.69
C LEU A 81 -8.30 3.33 -18.21
N VAL A 82 -8.49 4.47 -18.85
CA VAL A 82 -8.67 4.54 -20.32
C VAL A 82 -7.45 3.96 -21.03
N THR A 83 -6.27 4.12 -20.46
CA THR A 83 -5.02 3.60 -21.02
C THR A 83 -4.90 2.07 -20.91
N LEU A 84 -5.46 1.46 -19.85
CA LEU A 84 -5.46 0.00 -19.67
C LEU A 84 -6.45 -0.73 -20.60
N ARG A 85 -7.54 -0.07 -21.00
CA ARG A 85 -8.58 -0.67 -21.84
C ARG A 85 -8.21 -0.82 -23.33
N GLN A 86 -7.06 -0.33 -23.76
CA GLN A 86 -6.64 -0.38 -25.16
C GLN A 86 -6.21 -1.78 -25.62
N SER A 87 -6.04 -2.75 -24.72
CA SER A 87 -5.79 -4.14 -25.09
C SER A 87 -7.11 -4.92 -25.20
N LYS A 88 -7.32 -5.59 -26.34
CA LYS A 88 -8.58 -6.30 -26.65
C LYS A 88 -8.83 -7.58 -25.85
N LYS A 89 -7.91 -8.06 -25.01
CA LYS A 89 -8.03 -9.29 -24.18
C LYS A 89 -6.97 -9.27 -23.06
N PRO A 90 -7.25 -9.77 -21.84
CA PRO A 90 -8.54 -10.31 -21.38
C PRO A 90 -9.58 -9.23 -21.13
N LEU A 91 -10.86 -9.63 -20.96
CA LEU A 91 -11.90 -8.72 -20.51
C LEU A 91 -11.61 -8.33 -19.06
N VAL A 92 -11.29 -7.06 -18.84
CA VAL A 92 -11.04 -6.50 -17.50
C VAL A 92 -12.15 -5.50 -17.18
N MET A 93 -12.92 -5.81 -16.15
CA MET A 93 -13.88 -4.88 -15.56
C MET A 93 -13.23 -4.25 -14.31
N ILE A 94 -13.27 -2.94 -14.21
CA ILE A 94 -12.69 -2.23 -13.07
C ILE A 94 -13.77 -1.36 -12.43
N GLY A 95 -13.93 -1.54 -11.13
CA GLY A 95 -14.77 -0.74 -10.27
C GLY A 95 -13.98 -0.04 -9.18
N VAL A 96 -14.56 0.99 -8.60
CA VAL A 96 -14.04 1.65 -7.40
C VAL A 96 -14.86 1.24 -6.19
N THR A 97 -14.21 1.08 -5.05
CA THR A 97 -14.85 0.70 -3.78
C THR A 97 -14.39 1.67 -2.70
N PRO A 98 -15.06 2.82 -2.55
CA PRO A 98 -14.73 3.78 -1.50
C PRO A 98 -15.00 3.20 -0.11
N GLY A 99 -14.10 3.42 0.84
CA GLY A 99 -14.25 3.02 2.22
C GLY A 99 -12.93 2.60 2.87
N SER A 100 -12.92 2.53 4.18
CA SER A 100 -11.75 2.06 4.94
C SER A 100 -11.59 0.55 4.80
N PHE A 101 -10.43 0.07 4.38
CA PHE A 101 -10.16 -1.36 4.32
C PHE A 101 -9.93 -2.01 5.70
N TYR A 102 -9.97 -1.25 6.78
CA TYR A 102 -10.09 -1.76 8.14
C TYR A 102 -11.54 -2.15 8.48
N GLU A 103 -12.49 -1.79 7.62
CA GLU A 103 -13.89 -2.20 7.68
C GLU A 103 -14.18 -3.25 6.61
N ARG A 104 -15.36 -3.87 6.72
CA ARG A 104 -15.77 -4.87 5.71
C ARG A 104 -16.24 -4.20 4.43
N LEU A 105 -15.45 -4.29 3.37
CA LEU A 105 -15.76 -3.74 2.05
C LEU A 105 -16.35 -4.76 1.08
N PHE A 106 -16.08 -6.04 1.28
CA PHE A 106 -16.44 -7.10 0.33
C PHE A 106 -17.26 -8.20 1.00
N THR A 107 -18.05 -8.89 0.20
CA THR A 107 -18.79 -10.07 0.67
C THR A 107 -17.82 -11.22 0.96
N SER A 108 -18.26 -12.18 1.78
CA SER A 108 -17.42 -13.33 2.14
C SER A 108 -17.04 -14.13 0.89
N SER A 109 -15.78 -14.58 0.83
CA SER A 109 -15.26 -15.43 -0.25
C SER A 109 -15.41 -14.86 -1.67
N SER A 110 -15.48 -13.53 -1.82
CA SER A 110 -15.65 -12.88 -3.12
C SER A 110 -14.34 -12.52 -3.82
N LEU A 111 -13.22 -12.47 -3.09
CA LEU A 111 -11.92 -12.08 -3.62
C LEU A 111 -11.02 -13.29 -3.84
N HIS A 112 -10.24 -13.28 -4.92
CA HIS A 112 -9.24 -14.29 -5.26
C HIS A 112 -7.81 -13.79 -4.99
N LEU A 113 -7.56 -12.50 -5.24
CA LEU A 113 -6.27 -11.86 -4.99
C LEU A 113 -6.51 -10.49 -4.35
N VAL A 114 -5.80 -10.23 -3.27
CA VAL A 114 -5.79 -8.93 -2.61
C VAL A 114 -4.37 -8.38 -2.66
N CYS A 115 -4.24 -7.18 -3.17
CA CYS A 115 -2.99 -6.44 -3.20
C CYS A 115 -3.11 -5.21 -2.32
N SER A 116 -2.02 -4.84 -1.69
CA SER A 116 -1.87 -3.57 -0.97
C SER A 116 -0.42 -3.16 -1.02
N SER A 117 -0.13 -1.94 -1.40
CA SER A 117 1.25 -1.44 -1.46
C SER A 117 1.32 -0.06 -0.84
N SER A 118 2.17 0.07 0.18
CA SER A 118 2.42 1.32 0.91
C SER A 118 1.18 1.95 1.57
N SER A 119 0.08 1.22 1.65
CA SER A 119 -1.21 1.67 2.19
C SER A 119 -1.51 1.13 3.58
N LEU A 120 -0.87 0.02 3.98
CA LEU A 120 -0.95 -0.53 5.35
C LEU A 120 -0.02 0.27 6.28
N GLN A 121 -0.23 1.57 6.34
CA GLN A 121 0.51 2.41 7.27
C GLN A 121 -0.09 2.25 8.66
N TRP A 122 0.74 1.83 9.62
CA TRP A 122 0.35 1.70 11.04
C TRP A 122 -0.29 3.00 11.58
N LEU A 123 0.10 4.19 11.08
CA LEU A 123 -0.52 5.47 11.45
C LEU A 123 -2.00 5.51 11.09
N SER A 124 -2.36 5.12 9.87
CA SER A 124 -3.77 5.05 9.43
C SER A 124 -4.55 4.06 10.29
N LYS A 125 -3.92 2.95 10.68
CA LYS A 125 -4.54 1.97 11.56
C LYS A 125 -4.80 2.53 12.96
N VAL A 126 -3.81 3.18 13.58
CA VAL A 126 -3.97 3.80 14.90
C VAL A 126 -5.08 4.85 14.87
N LEU A 127 -5.05 5.74 13.89
CA LEU A 127 -6.08 6.77 13.73
C LEU A 127 -7.47 6.18 13.46
N SER A 128 -7.57 5.09 12.68
CA SER A 128 -8.82 4.37 12.46
C SER A 128 -9.39 3.77 13.75
N VAL A 129 -8.53 3.19 14.59
CA VAL A 129 -8.95 2.70 15.92
C VAL A 129 -9.45 3.84 16.78
N MET A 130 -8.72 4.97 16.84
CA MET A 130 -9.12 6.17 17.59
C MET A 130 -10.47 6.73 17.11
N ALA A 131 -10.71 6.73 15.79
CA ALA A 131 -11.98 7.16 15.22
C ALA A 131 -13.13 6.20 15.56
N SER A 132 -12.87 4.89 15.54
CA SER A 132 -13.87 3.88 15.90
C SER A 132 -14.24 3.91 17.39
N GLU A 133 -13.30 4.27 18.25
CA GLU A 133 -13.47 4.44 19.69
C GLU A 133 -14.04 5.82 20.08
N GLY A 134 -14.23 6.71 19.10
CA GLY A 134 -14.75 8.07 19.35
C GLY A 134 -13.75 9.03 19.99
N VAL A 135 -12.46 8.68 20.00
CA VAL A 135 -11.39 9.56 20.50
C VAL A 135 -11.15 10.72 19.54
N ILE A 136 -11.27 10.46 18.24
CA ILE A 136 -11.22 11.48 17.20
C ILE A 136 -12.50 11.47 16.37
N ASP A 137 -12.86 12.64 15.88
CA ASP A 137 -14.03 12.79 15.03
C ASP A 137 -13.84 12.06 13.68
N LYS A 138 -14.89 11.34 13.23
CA LYS A 138 -14.83 10.55 11.98
C LYS A 138 -14.69 11.43 10.74
N GLU A 139 -15.29 12.62 10.71
CA GLU A 139 -15.17 13.52 9.57
C GLU A 139 -13.75 14.08 9.49
N LYS A 140 -13.17 14.45 10.65
CA LYS A 140 -11.75 14.82 10.70
C LYS A 140 -10.82 13.69 10.29
N PHE A 141 -11.12 12.44 10.70
CA PHE A 141 -10.34 11.28 10.27
C PHE A 141 -10.40 11.10 8.75
N ASN A 142 -11.57 11.20 8.15
CA ASN A 142 -11.76 11.04 6.72
C ASN A 142 -11.12 12.16 5.90
N SER A 143 -11.00 13.37 6.47
CA SER A 143 -10.36 14.52 5.83
C SER A 143 -8.85 14.63 6.10
N PHE A 144 -8.30 13.73 6.91
CA PHE A 144 -6.87 13.73 7.20
C PHE A 144 -6.06 13.16 6.03
N TYR A 145 -5.28 14.02 5.43
CA TYR A 145 -4.34 13.65 4.38
C TYR A 145 -2.91 13.92 4.83
N MET A 146 -2.09 12.89 4.80
CA MET A 146 -0.66 13.02 5.05
C MET A 146 0.09 12.72 3.74
N PRO A 147 0.68 13.73 3.11
CA PRO A 147 1.43 13.55 1.87
C PRO A 147 2.77 12.86 2.20
N MET A 148 2.76 11.54 2.24
CA MET A 148 3.99 10.74 2.32
C MET A 148 4.20 10.02 1.00
N TYR A 149 5.30 10.35 0.34
CA TYR A 149 5.76 9.68 -0.87
C TYR A 149 7.13 9.06 -0.62
N GLY A 150 7.24 7.76 -0.84
CA GLY A 150 8.51 7.04 -0.80
C GLY A 150 8.82 6.50 -2.20
N PRO A 151 9.69 7.17 -2.97
CA PRO A 151 10.06 6.69 -4.29
C PRO A 151 10.80 5.34 -4.20
N SER A 152 10.63 4.49 -5.20
CA SER A 152 11.50 3.34 -5.40
C SER A 152 12.91 3.80 -5.82
N ASN A 153 13.88 2.88 -5.77
CA ASN A 153 15.24 3.18 -6.24
C ASN A 153 15.25 3.64 -7.70
N GLU A 154 14.42 3.01 -8.52
CA GLU A 154 14.30 3.28 -9.95
C GLU A 154 13.67 4.66 -10.18
N GLU A 155 12.56 4.95 -9.52
CA GLU A 155 11.88 6.24 -9.62
C GLU A 155 12.77 7.40 -9.14
N LEU A 156 13.52 7.20 -8.05
CA LEU A 156 14.41 8.25 -7.56
C LEU A 156 15.57 8.51 -8.54
N LYS A 157 16.07 7.47 -9.22
CA LYS A 157 17.08 7.63 -10.27
C LYS A 157 16.53 8.41 -11.47
N GLU A 158 15.30 8.10 -11.89
CA GLU A 158 14.63 8.80 -12.97
C GLU A 158 14.40 10.27 -12.64
N ILE A 159 13.88 10.57 -11.44
CA ILE A 159 13.68 11.94 -10.97
C ILE A 159 14.98 12.75 -10.98
N ILE A 160 16.09 12.18 -10.45
CA ILE A 160 17.37 12.87 -10.41
C ILE A 160 17.95 13.06 -11.83
N HIS A 161 17.75 12.07 -12.71
CA HIS A 161 18.19 12.15 -14.09
C HIS A 161 17.41 13.18 -14.89
N GLU A 162 16.09 13.23 -14.74
CA GLU A 162 15.21 14.19 -15.41
C GLU A 162 15.46 15.63 -14.94
N GLU A 163 15.77 15.81 -13.66
CA GLU A 163 16.11 17.12 -13.10
C GLU A 163 17.43 17.66 -13.70
N GLY A 164 18.40 16.78 -14.02
CA GLY A 164 19.57 17.05 -14.81
C GLY A 164 20.68 17.87 -14.15
N SER A 165 20.46 18.47 -12.97
CA SER A 165 21.46 19.28 -12.25
C SER A 165 22.37 18.45 -11.36
N PHE A 166 22.05 17.16 -11.17
CA PHE A 166 22.78 16.28 -10.27
C PHE A 166 23.15 14.94 -10.92
N SER A 167 24.28 14.40 -10.49
CA SER A 167 24.72 13.05 -10.82
C SER A 167 24.74 12.19 -9.58
N ILE A 168 24.13 11.00 -9.64
CA ILE A 168 24.14 10.05 -8.53
C ILE A 168 25.56 9.49 -8.36
N ARG A 169 26.13 9.62 -7.18
CA ARG A 169 27.42 9.04 -6.79
C ARG A 169 27.26 7.68 -6.16
N GLU A 170 26.29 7.57 -5.27
CA GLU A 170 26.02 6.35 -4.53
C GLU A 170 24.56 6.30 -4.12
N MET A 171 24.00 5.09 -4.12
CA MET A 171 22.64 4.84 -3.66
C MET A 171 22.65 3.57 -2.78
N LEU A 172 22.26 3.72 -1.52
CA LEU A 172 22.29 2.66 -0.52
C LEU A 172 20.88 2.47 0.05
N VAL A 173 20.48 1.21 0.17
CA VAL A 173 19.27 0.82 0.89
C VAL A 173 19.69 0.30 2.25
N HIS A 174 19.22 0.95 3.30
CA HIS A 174 19.50 0.57 4.68
C HIS A 174 18.24 -0.01 5.31
N ASP A 175 18.44 -1.03 6.14
CA ASP A 175 17.40 -1.45 7.09
C ASP A 175 17.16 -0.28 8.06
N PHE A 176 15.89 0.12 8.24
CA PHE A 176 15.52 1.20 9.17
C PHE A 176 15.99 0.93 10.60
N THR A 177 16.09 -0.34 10.97
CA THR A 177 16.59 -0.77 12.29
C THR A 177 18.11 -0.92 12.36
N GLY A 178 18.83 -0.64 11.27
CA GLY A 178 20.27 -0.81 11.18
C GLY A 178 21.03 -0.01 12.24
N GLY A 179 21.63 -0.70 13.20
CA GLY A 179 22.40 -0.09 14.29
C GLY A 179 21.63 0.16 15.59
N ILE A 180 20.31 -0.02 15.62
CA ILE A 180 19.53 0.05 16.87
C ILE A 180 19.50 -1.35 17.49
N ASN A 181 19.81 -1.44 18.80
CA ASN A 181 19.60 -2.70 19.51
C ASN A 181 18.11 -3.07 19.49
N LYS A 182 17.77 -4.20 18.85
CA LYS A 182 16.37 -4.63 18.66
C LYS A 182 15.63 -4.82 20.00
N GLU A 183 16.33 -5.09 21.09
CA GLU A 183 15.74 -5.21 22.42
C GLU A 183 15.20 -3.86 22.97
N LEU A 184 15.70 -2.74 22.46
CA LEU A 184 15.22 -1.40 22.83
C LEU A 184 13.97 -1.00 22.05
N ILE A 185 13.66 -1.69 20.97
CA ILE A 185 12.49 -1.42 20.13
C ILE A 185 11.25 -2.06 20.79
N THR A 186 10.65 -1.32 21.68
CA THR A 186 9.40 -1.69 22.35
C THR A 186 8.22 -0.94 21.75
N PRO A 187 6.96 -1.41 21.93
CA PRO A 187 5.78 -0.64 21.54
C PRO A 187 5.78 0.80 22.04
N ALA A 188 6.15 0.99 23.32
CA ALA A 188 6.25 2.31 23.94
C ALA A 188 7.33 3.19 23.28
N TRP A 189 8.52 2.64 23.06
CA TRP A 189 9.59 3.35 22.37
C TRP A 189 9.14 3.79 20.97
N THR A 190 8.56 2.88 20.20
CA THR A 190 8.11 3.17 18.84
C THR A 190 7.00 4.22 18.84
N ALA A 191 5.99 4.11 19.72
CA ALA A 191 4.93 5.11 19.85
C ALA A 191 5.48 6.53 20.13
N ASN A 192 6.50 6.63 20.97
CA ASN A 192 7.13 7.92 21.26
C ASN A 192 7.98 8.46 20.10
N GLN A 193 8.63 7.58 19.31
CA GLN A 193 9.32 8.04 18.08
C GLN A 193 8.32 8.63 17.09
N LEU A 194 7.17 8.00 16.97
CA LEU A 194 6.11 8.46 16.07
C LEU A 194 5.47 9.76 16.56
N ARG A 195 5.30 9.91 17.87
CA ARG A 195 4.95 11.19 18.46
C ARG A 195 5.92 12.28 18.00
N ALA A 196 7.21 12.06 18.15
CA ALA A 196 8.23 13.05 17.78
C ALA A 196 8.19 13.46 16.28
N VAL A 197 7.80 12.53 15.40
CA VAL A 197 7.72 12.80 13.95
C VAL A 197 6.40 13.46 13.56
N PHE A 198 5.28 13.02 14.13
CA PHE A 198 3.95 13.36 13.63
C PHE A 198 3.14 14.31 14.52
N GLU A 199 3.61 14.63 15.73
CA GLU A 199 2.87 15.47 16.70
C GLU A 199 2.36 16.76 16.07
N GLN A 200 3.23 17.49 15.37
CA GLN A 200 2.87 18.78 14.79
C GLN A 200 1.73 18.67 13.77
N ILE A 201 1.77 17.65 12.90
CA ILE A 201 0.76 17.44 11.85
C ILE A 201 -0.55 16.94 12.45
N LEU A 202 -0.47 16.00 13.40
CA LEU A 202 -1.64 15.43 14.05
C LEU A 202 -2.36 16.47 14.92
N VAL A 203 -1.62 17.23 15.73
CA VAL A 203 -2.19 18.28 16.59
C VAL A 203 -2.82 19.39 15.77
N GLN A 204 -2.19 19.78 14.66
CA GLN A 204 -2.74 20.80 13.76
C GLN A 204 -4.11 20.41 13.20
N HIS A 205 -4.30 19.13 12.86
CA HIS A 205 -5.52 18.66 12.22
C HIS A 205 -6.60 18.22 13.25
N PHE A 206 -6.21 17.44 14.24
CA PHE A 206 -7.15 16.83 15.19
C PHE A 206 -7.28 17.59 16.50
N GLY A 207 -6.32 18.42 16.87
CA GLY A 207 -6.20 19.05 18.18
C GLY A 207 -5.33 18.26 19.15
N ASP A 208 -5.46 18.52 20.42
CA ASP A 208 -4.66 17.87 21.48
C ASP A 208 -5.15 16.42 21.70
N LEU A 209 -4.39 15.47 21.15
CA LEU A 209 -4.71 14.03 21.21
C LEU A 209 -3.49 13.14 21.39
N MET A 210 -2.31 13.73 21.57
CA MET A 210 -1.06 12.95 21.47
C MET A 210 -0.90 11.89 22.54
N ASP A 211 -1.42 12.12 23.73
CA ASP A 211 -1.36 11.12 24.81
C ASP A 211 -2.26 9.90 24.50
N ASP A 212 -3.44 10.14 23.91
CA ASP A 212 -4.32 9.06 23.46
C ASP A 212 -3.76 8.34 22.22
N PHE A 213 -3.10 9.08 21.33
CA PHE A 213 -2.41 8.52 20.19
C PHE A 213 -1.28 7.57 20.61
N VAL A 214 -0.43 7.99 21.57
CA VAL A 214 0.66 7.14 22.08
C VAL A 214 0.08 5.88 22.74
N LYS A 215 -0.90 6.00 23.62
CA LYS A 215 -1.56 4.86 24.29
C LYS A 215 -2.19 3.89 23.30
N THR A 216 -2.88 4.41 22.28
CA THR A 216 -3.52 3.58 21.26
C THR A 216 -2.48 2.88 20.39
N SER A 217 -1.39 3.58 20.04
CA SER A 217 -0.26 3.00 19.30
C SER A 217 0.39 1.85 20.06
N GLU A 218 0.71 2.06 21.33
CA GLU A 218 1.28 1.02 22.20
C GLU A 218 0.39 -0.22 22.28
N ARG A 219 -0.92 0.00 22.45
CA ARG A 219 -1.92 -1.07 22.53
C ARG A 219 -1.99 -1.85 21.22
N CYS A 220 -2.05 -1.17 20.08
CA CYS A 220 -2.13 -1.82 18.77
C CYS A 220 -0.92 -2.73 18.55
N TRP A 221 0.29 -2.28 18.85
CA TRP A 221 1.49 -3.11 18.68
C TRP A 221 1.64 -4.22 19.71
N SER A 222 1.21 -4.00 20.94
CA SER A 222 1.27 -5.01 21.99
C SER A 222 0.35 -6.21 21.68
N VAL A 223 -0.81 -5.95 21.07
CA VAL A 223 -1.79 -7.00 20.72
C VAL A 223 -1.32 -7.82 19.52
N GLU A 224 -0.68 -7.19 18.53
CA GLU A 224 -0.32 -7.87 17.28
C GLU A 224 0.97 -8.67 17.35
N GLY A 225 1.87 -8.35 18.27
CA GLY A 225 3.16 -9.03 18.42
C GLY A 225 4.11 -8.96 17.21
N ARG A 226 3.78 -8.15 16.20
CA ARG A 226 4.47 -8.06 14.89
C ARG A 226 5.38 -6.85 14.74
N LEU A 227 5.57 -6.08 15.81
CA LEU A 227 6.33 -4.81 15.75
C LEU A 227 7.70 -4.99 15.07
N HIS A 228 8.43 -6.04 15.43
CA HIS A 228 9.76 -6.30 14.87
C HIS A 228 9.72 -6.67 13.39
N ASP A 229 8.71 -7.44 12.97
CA ASP A 229 8.55 -7.85 11.58
C ASP A 229 8.16 -6.67 10.68
N GLU A 230 7.33 -5.76 11.18
CA GLU A 230 6.92 -4.57 10.45
C GLU A 230 8.05 -3.55 10.33
N LEU A 231 8.79 -3.31 11.40
CA LEU A 231 9.94 -2.41 11.37
C LEU A 231 11.10 -2.94 10.53
N ALA A 232 11.30 -4.27 10.48
CA ALA A 232 12.31 -4.90 9.63
C ALA A 232 12.01 -4.74 8.13
N ARG A 233 10.78 -4.39 7.76
CA ARG A 233 10.37 -4.12 6.37
C ARG A 233 10.54 -2.67 5.95
N LEU A 234 10.79 -1.77 6.90
CA LEU A 234 11.05 -0.37 6.60
C LEU A 234 12.49 -0.24 6.12
N ALA A 235 12.67 0.18 4.88
CA ALA A 235 13.96 0.48 4.32
C ALA A 235 14.14 2.00 4.20
N MET A 236 15.32 2.48 4.55
CA MET A 236 15.76 3.85 4.28
C MET A 236 16.61 3.87 3.02
N LEU A 237 16.25 4.71 2.08
CA LEU A 237 17.04 4.96 0.89
C LEU A 237 17.94 6.17 1.12
N THR A 238 19.24 5.96 1.02
CA THR A 238 20.23 7.04 1.08
C THR A 238 20.84 7.23 -0.29
N VAL A 239 20.82 8.46 -0.79
CA VAL A 239 21.39 8.83 -2.08
C VAL A 239 22.44 9.92 -1.87
N SER A 240 23.64 9.70 -2.40
CA SER A 240 24.68 10.70 -2.53
C SER A 240 24.68 11.22 -3.97
N VAL A 241 24.54 12.54 -4.11
CA VAL A 241 24.58 13.21 -5.42
C VAL A 241 25.66 14.26 -5.45
N SER A 242 26.23 14.52 -6.62
CA SER A 242 27.08 15.68 -6.88
C SER A 242 26.45 16.56 -7.93
N LYS A 243 26.75 17.85 -7.89
CA LYS A 243 26.38 18.75 -8.98
C LYS A 243 26.98 18.24 -10.28
N ALA A 244 26.15 18.17 -11.34
CA ALA A 244 26.57 17.78 -12.67
C ALA A 244 27.46 18.83 -13.32
#